data_badc9dc3fc945ffed19b6a337e56cba6
#
_entry.id   badc9dc3fc945ffed19b6a337e56cba6
#
_cell.length_a   1.000
_cell.length_b   1.000
_cell.length_c   1.000
_cell.angle_alpha   90.00
_cell.angle_beta   90.00
_cell.angle_gamma   90.00
#
_symmetry.space_group_name_H-M   'P 1'
#
loop_
_entity.id
_entity.type
_entity.pdbx_description
1 polymer ?
#
loop_
_entity_poly.entity_id
_entity_poly.type
_entity_poly.pdbx_seq_one_letter_code
_entity_poly.pdbx_strand_id
1 'polypeptide(L)'
;MRAALLALVVLTAPALADETLEQGKADFMHLCAPCHGADAKGDGPQVANLKKRPSDLTQVTAKYGSFPEDRVFETIAGIDMPDGHGTREMPAWGDVFISEGVGQSTKLEDALKASDEAARRIAGLVRYVESIQAAP
;
A
#
# COMPACT_ATOMS: atom_id res chain seq x y z
N MET A 1 0.23 57.54 15.61
CA MET A 1 -0.15 56.16 15.93
C MET A 1 -0.03 55.32 14.64
N ARG A 2 0.95 54.48 14.56
CA ARG A 2 1.18 53.58 13.39
C ARG A 2 0.67 52.18 13.77
N ALA A 3 -0.41 51.72 13.14
CA ALA A 3 -0.94 50.39 13.31
C ALA A 3 -0.11 49.44 12.42
N ALA A 4 0.62 48.52 13.03
CA ALA A 4 1.32 47.42 12.32
C ALA A 4 0.31 46.30 12.06
N LEU A 5 -0.01 46.06 10.79
CA LEU A 5 -0.76 44.87 10.39
C LEU A 5 0.21 43.67 10.41
N LEU A 6 -0.01 42.78 11.36
CA LEU A 6 0.63 41.44 11.35
C LEU A 6 -0.10 40.57 10.30
N ALA A 7 0.56 40.29 9.20
CA ALA A 7 0.09 39.31 8.22
C ALA A 7 0.33 37.91 8.78
N LEU A 8 -0.76 37.19 9.08
CA LEU A 8 -0.74 35.77 9.47
C LEU A 8 -0.49 34.92 8.22
N VAL A 9 0.71 34.37 8.08
CA VAL A 9 1.03 33.41 7.02
C VAL A 9 0.49 32.05 7.46
N VAL A 10 -0.62 31.63 6.87
CA VAL A 10 -1.15 30.27 7.03
C VAL A 10 -0.31 29.34 6.14
N LEU A 11 0.62 28.58 6.74
CA LEU A 11 1.30 27.47 6.04
C LEU A 11 0.29 26.34 5.86
N THR A 12 -0.17 26.16 4.64
CA THR A 12 -0.96 25.00 4.24
C THR A 12 -0.02 23.81 4.03
N ALA A 13 -0.16 22.74 4.81
CA ALA A 13 0.58 21.48 4.67
C ALA A 13 -0.34 20.38 4.10
N PRO A 14 -0.55 20.27 2.79
CA PRO A 14 -1.25 19.13 2.18
C PRO A 14 -0.36 18.18 1.37
N ALA A 15 0.93 18.50 1.17
CA ALA A 15 1.74 17.83 0.14
C ALA A 15 2.13 16.36 0.45
N LEU A 16 2.38 16.00 1.71
CA LEU A 16 2.92 14.67 2.06
C LEU A 16 1.90 13.52 1.95
N ALA A 17 0.63 13.80 2.18
CA ALA A 17 -0.41 12.78 2.10
C ALA A 17 -0.74 12.39 0.64
N ASP A 18 -0.63 13.34 -0.27
CA ASP A 18 -0.87 13.15 -1.71
C ASP A 18 0.27 12.33 -2.36
N GLU A 19 1.52 12.64 -2.02
CA GLU A 19 2.69 11.90 -2.51
C GLU A 19 2.66 10.41 -2.10
N THR A 20 2.23 10.11 -0.87
CA THR A 20 2.12 8.73 -0.39
C THR A 20 1.03 7.96 -1.13
N LEU A 21 -0.10 8.58 -1.44
CA LEU A 21 -1.19 7.98 -2.19
C LEU A 21 -0.79 7.70 -3.64
N GLU A 22 -0.15 8.65 -4.31
CA GLU A 22 0.33 8.48 -5.69
C GLU A 22 1.40 7.39 -5.79
N GLN A 23 2.32 7.31 -4.83
CA GLN A 23 3.29 6.23 -4.77
C GLN A 23 2.60 4.87 -4.55
N GLY A 24 1.64 4.79 -3.64
CA GLY A 24 0.84 3.58 -3.39
C GLY A 24 0.08 3.13 -4.64
N LYS A 25 -0.49 4.07 -5.39
CA LYS A 25 -1.11 3.79 -6.69
C LYS A 25 -0.12 3.25 -7.72
N ALA A 26 1.06 3.87 -7.82
CA ALA A 26 2.10 3.41 -8.74
C ALA A 26 2.57 1.99 -8.40
N ASP A 27 2.84 1.72 -7.12
CA ASP A 27 3.20 0.38 -6.64
C ASP A 27 2.06 -0.63 -6.88
N PHE A 28 0.81 -0.25 -6.65
CA PHE A 28 -0.34 -1.11 -6.92
C PHE A 28 -0.43 -1.49 -8.41
N MET A 29 -0.33 -0.52 -9.30
CA MET A 29 -0.42 -0.77 -10.74
C MET A 29 0.70 -1.68 -11.23
N HIS A 30 1.89 -1.57 -10.66
CA HIS A 30 3.04 -2.38 -11.05
C HIS A 30 3.04 -3.78 -10.44
N LEU A 31 2.71 -3.90 -9.14
CA LEU A 31 2.91 -5.10 -8.34
C LEU A 31 1.62 -5.92 -8.13
N CYS A 32 0.49 -5.25 -7.97
CA CYS A 32 -0.79 -5.86 -7.59
C CYS A 32 -1.74 -6.04 -8.77
N ALA A 33 -1.84 -5.03 -9.65
CA ALA A 33 -2.76 -5.02 -10.77
C ALA A 33 -2.58 -6.18 -11.76
N PRO A 34 -1.39 -6.76 -11.98
CA PRO A 34 -1.25 -7.96 -12.82
C PRO A 34 -2.16 -9.12 -12.41
N CYS A 35 -2.45 -9.24 -11.11
CA CYS A 35 -3.36 -10.25 -10.56
C CYS A 35 -4.70 -9.65 -10.14
N HIS A 36 -4.69 -8.52 -9.40
CA HIS A 36 -5.91 -7.92 -8.85
C HIS A 36 -6.70 -7.08 -9.86
N GLY A 37 -6.16 -6.80 -11.05
CA GLY A 37 -6.78 -5.91 -12.03
C GLY A 37 -6.44 -4.43 -11.78
N ALA A 38 -6.46 -3.62 -12.83
CA ALA A 38 -6.20 -2.18 -12.73
C ALA A 38 -7.29 -1.44 -11.93
N ASP A 39 -8.50 -1.97 -11.92
CA ASP A 39 -9.65 -1.52 -11.14
C ASP A 39 -9.85 -2.31 -9.84
N ALA A 40 -8.86 -3.15 -9.47
CA ALA A 40 -8.77 -3.93 -8.24
C ALA A 40 -9.90 -4.96 -8.03
N LYS A 41 -10.58 -5.42 -9.12
CA LYS A 41 -11.71 -6.37 -9.04
C LYS A 41 -11.32 -7.84 -9.15
N GLY A 42 -10.03 -8.16 -9.05
CA GLY A 42 -9.54 -9.52 -9.12
C GLY A 42 -9.62 -10.14 -10.51
N ASP A 43 -9.48 -9.36 -11.56
CA ASP A 43 -9.59 -9.75 -12.96
C ASP A 43 -8.35 -9.40 -13.80
N GLY A 44 -7.20 -9.29 -13.13
CA GLY A 44 -5.95 -8.98 -13.79
C GLY A 44 -5.54 -10.05 -14.82
N PRO A 45 -4.64 -9.69 -15.76
CA PRO A 45 -4.25 -10.58 -16.87
C PRO A 45 -3.60 -11.89 -16.42
N GLN A 46 -3.07 -11.97 -15.20
CA GLN A 46 -2.44 -13.19 -14.67
C GLN A 46 -3.43 -14.14 -13.98
N VAL A 47 -4.70 -13.77 -13.84
CA VAL A 47 -5.72 -14.59 -13.15
C VAL A 47 -5.85 -15.99 -13.74
N ALA A 48 -5.68 -16.13 -15.06
CA ALA A 48 -5.74 -17.45 -15.72
C ALA A 48 -4.66 -18.44 -15.24
N ASN A 49 -3.58 -17.95 -14.63
CA ASN A 49 -2.46 -18.74 -14.12
C ASN A 49 -2.58 -19.03 -12.63
N LEU A 50 -3.59 -18.50 -11.95
CA LEU A 50 -3.77 -18.64 -10.50
C LEU A 50 -4.73 -19.80 -10.19
N LYS A 51 -4.48 -20.49 -9.08
CA LYS A 51 -5.37 -21.54 -8.58
C LYS A 51 -6.68 -20.98 -8.04
N LYS A 52 -6.65 -19.74 -7.54
CA LYS A 52 -7.81 -19.05 -6.97
C LYS A 52 -7.83 -17.62 -7.48
N ARG A 53 -9.00 -17.16 -7.88
CA ARG A 53 -9.19 -15.78 -8.29
C ARG A 53 -8.92 -14.83 -7.12
N PRO A 54 -8.15 -13.76 -7.31
CA PRO A 54 -7.95 -12.73 -6.30
C PRO A 54 -9.27 -12.08 -5.89
N SER A 55 -9.33 -11.62 -4.64
CA SER A 55 -10.49 -10.90 -4.13
C SER A 55 -10.68 -9.56 -4.82
N ASP A 56 -11.93 -9.12 -4.92
CA ASP A 56 -12.29 -7.75 -5.27
C ASP A 56 -11.90 -6.84 -4.10
N LEU A 57 -10.84 -6.04 -4.27
CA LEU A 57 -10.30 -5.17 -3.24
C LEU A 57 -11.15 -3.91 -3.03
N THR A 58 -12.07 -3.58 -3.95
CA THR A 58 -12.99 -2.44 -3.78
C THR A 58 -14.10 -2.73 -2.76
N GLN A 59 -14.26 -3.99 -2.34
CA GLN A 59 -15.31 -4.45 -1.45
C GLN A 59 -14.83 -4.70 -0.01
N VAL A 60 -13.60 -4.30 0.33
CA VAL A 60 -13.03 -4.58 1.66
C VAL A 60 -13.85 -3.90 2.75
N THR A 61 -14.20 -2.62 2.59
CA THR A 61 -15.03 -1.88 3.53
C THR A 61 -16.41 -2.52 3.70
N ALA A 62 -17.05 -2.89 2.60
CA ALA A 62 -18.37 -3.55 2.64
C ALA A 62 -18.32 -4.89 3.37
N LYS A 63 -17.23 -5.65 3.21
CA LYS A 63 -17.06 -6.95 3.86
C LYS A 63 -16.87 -6.85 5.38
N TYR A 64 -16.20 -5.81 5.88
CA TYR A 64 -15.82 -5.68 7.29
C TYR A 64 -16.62 -4.60 8.04
N GLY A 65 -17.49 -3.84 7.36
CA GLY A 65 -18.26 -2.73 7.94
C GLY A 65 -17.49 -1.41 8.02
N SER A 66 -16.15 -1.47 8.08
CA SER A 66 -15.22 -0.34 7.98
C SER A 66 -13.95 -0.84 7.29
N PHE A 67 -13.12 0.08 6.78
CA PHE A 67 -11.86 -0.31 6.19
C PHE A 67 -10.89 -0.78 7.30
N PRO A 68 -10.43 -2.04 7.27
CA PRO A 68 -9.59 -2.63 8.31
C PRO A 68 -8.10 -2.38 7.99
N GLU A 69 -7.62 -1.16 8.19
CA GLU A 69 -6.29 -0.69 7.80
C GLU A 69 -5.17 -1.64 8.26
N ASP A 70 -5.15 -1.98 9.55
CA ASP A 70 -4.12 -2.86 10.15
C ASP A 70 -4.10 -4.23 9.47
N ARG A 71 -5.28 -4.82 9.24
CA ARG A 71 -5.39 -6.13 8.59
C ARG A 71 -4.92 -6.10 7.13
N VAL A 72 -5.22 -5.04 6.40
CA VAL A 72 -4.74 -4.88 5.02
C VAL A 72 -3.24 -4.71 5.01
N PHE A 73 -2.70 -3.91 5.93
CA PHE A 73 -1.26 -3.74 6.11
C PHE A 73 -0.57 -5.09 6.40
N GLU A 74 -1.04 -5.84 7.40
CA GLU A 74 -0.48 -7.13 7.81
C GLU A 74 -0.53 -8.16 6.67
N THR A 75 -1.62 -8.17 5.91
CA THR A 75 -1.77 -9.05 4.75
C THR A 75 -0.75 -8.72 3.65
N ILE A 76 -0.55 -7.43 3.31
CA ILE A 76 0.43 -7.01 2.31
C ILE A 76 1.86 -7.26 2.82
N ALA A 77 2.13 -6.94 4.08
CA ALA A 77 3.43 -7.16 4.72
C ALA A 77 3.82 -8.63 4.81
N GLY A 78 2.85 -9.54 4.85
CA GLY A 78 3.08 -10.97 5.04
C GLY A 78 3.12 -11.39 6.51
N ILE A 79 2.55 -10.60 7.44
CA ILE A 79 2.52 -10.87 8.88
C ILE A 79 1.34 -11.78 9.23
N ASP A 80 0.13 -11.42 8.80
CA ASP A 80 -1.08 -12.23 8.93
C ASP A 80 -1.70 -12.45 7.54
N MET A 81 -1.47 -13.63 6.98
CA MET A 81 -1.84 -13.94 5.62
C MET A 81 -3.01 -14.90 5.57
N PRO A 82 -4.16 -14.46 5.06
CA PRO A 82 -5.26 -15.37 4.79
C PRO A 82 -4.88 -16.36 3.68
N ASP A 83 -5.62 -17.47 3.59
CA ASP A 83 -5.41 -18.52 2.58
C ASP A 83 -5.27 -17.93 1.16
N GLY A 84 -4.17 -18.25 0.50
CA GLY A 84 -3.84 -17.79 -0.85
C GLY A 84 -2.83 -16.64 -0.90
N HIS A 85 -2.49 -16.03 0.25
CA HIS A 85 -1.42 -15.05 0.37
C HIS A 85 -0.13 -15.72 0.88
N GLY A 86 1.03 -15.09 0.68
CA GLY A 86 2.32 -15.64 1.12
C GLY A 86 2.81 -16.84 0.33
N THR A 87 2.21 -17.09 -0.80
CA THR A 87 2.63 -18.11 -1.76
C THR A 87 3.38 -17.45 -2.91
N ARG A 88 3.87 -18.28 -3.84
CA ARG A 88 4.44 -17.78 -5.10
C ARG A 88 3.43 -16.98 -5.94
N GLU A 89 2.13 -17.12 -5.66
CA GLU A 89 1.04 -16.43 -6.36
C GLU A 89 0.80 -15.02 -5.81
N MET A 90 0.98 -14.78 -4.49
CA MET A 90 0.99 -13.46 -3.88
C MET A 90 2.11 -13.39 -2.83
N PRO A 91 3.23 -12.72 -3.11
CA PRO A 91 4.36 -12.61 -2.19
C PRO A 91 4.01 -11.87 -0.88
N ALA A 92 4.80 -12.13 0.16
CA ALA A 92 4.91 -11.24 1.31
C ALA A 92 5.72 -10.01 0.89
N TRP A 93 5.03 -8.92 0.58
CA TRP A 93 5.67 -7.73 0.02
C TRP A 93 6.63 -7.05 1.00
N GLY A 94 6.42 -7.24 2.32
CA GLY A 94 7.37 -6.78 3.33
C GLY A 94 8.78 -7.33 3.10
N ASP A 95 8.90 -8.64 2.94
CA ASP A 95 10.17 -9.30 2.68
C ASP A 95 10.79 -8.87 1.36
N VAL A 96 9.96 -8.73 0.32
CA VAL A 96 10.42 -8.27 -1.01
C VAL A 96 11.01 -6.88 -0.93
N PHE A 97 10.30 -5.92 -0.34
CA PHE A 97 10.75 -4.53 -0.24
C PHE A 97 11.99 -4.38 0.64
N ILE A 98 12.06 -5.11 1.76
CA ILE A 98 13.26 -5.12 2.61
C ILE A 98 14.44 -5.68 1.82
N SER A 99 14.27 -6.80 1.12
CA SER A 99 15.32 -7.43 0.32
C SER A 99 15.82 -6.50 -0.80
N GLU A 100 14.92 -5.81 -1.49
CA GLU A 100 15.26 -4.80 -2.50
C GLU A 100 16.08 -3.66 -1.89
N GLY A 101 15.65 -3.13 -0.74
CA GLY A 101 16.31 -2.02 -0.07
C GLY A 101 17.67 -2.36 0.52
N VAL A 102 17.84 -3.58 1.06
CA VAL A 102 19.12 -4.05 1.60
C VAL A 102 20.10 -4.38 0.47
N GLY A 103 19.60 -4.97 -0.63
CA GLY A 103 20.46 -5.44 -1.72
C GLY A 103 21.52 -6.41 -1.23
N GLN A 104 22.80 -6.11 -1.46
CA GLN A 104 23.94 -6.92 -1.00
C GLN A 104 24.60 -6.41 0.29
N SER A 105 24.02 -5.40 0.94
CA SER A 105 24.59 -4.86 2.17
C SER A 105 24.41 -5.82 3.35
N THR A 106 25.44 -5.89 4.20
CA THR A 106 25.40 -6.63 5.48
C THR A 106 25.35 -5.70 6.68
N LYS A 107 25.16 -4.38 6.46
CA LYS A 107 25.14 -3.40 7.53
C LYS A 107 23.76 -3.31 8.15
N LEU A 108 23.69 -3.29 9.48
CA LEU A 108 22.45 -3.13 10.22
C LEU A 108 21.72 -1.82 9.86
N GLU A 109 22.47 -0.73 9.67
CA GLU A 109 21.89 0.55 9.29
C GLU A 109 21.09 0.48 7.98
N ASP A 110 21.61 -0.22 6.97
CA ASP A 110 20.94 -0.37 5.68
C ASP A 110 19.69 -1.26 5.83
N ALA A 111 19.75 -2.29 6.67
CA ALA A 111 18.59 -3.13 6.96
C ALA A 111 17.47 -2.34 7.68
N LEU A 112 17.82 -1.48 8.63
CA LEU A 112 16.84 -0.62 9.30
C LEU A 112 16.19 0.38 8.33
N LYS A 113 16.98 1.04 7.48
CA LYS A 113 16.46 1.94 6.44
C LYS A 113 15.54 1.22 5.46
N ALA A 114 15.92 0.02 5.04
CA ALA A 114 15.10 -0.80 4.14
C ALA A 114 13.77 -1.21 4.80
N SER A 115 13.78 -1.54 6.08
CA SER A 115 12.57 -1.85 6.85
C SER A 115 11.62 -0.65 6.95
N ASP A 116 12.16 0.53 7.26
CA ASP A 116 11.37 1.77 7.32
C ASP A 116 10.77 2.13 5.95
N GLU A 117 11.53 1.94 4.87
CA GLU A 117 11.05 2.19 3.51
C GLU A 117 9.97 1.17 3.10
N ALA A 118 10.16 -0.11 3.42
CA ALA A 118 9.16 -1.15 3.18
C ALA A 118 7.83 -0.81 3.88
N ALA A 119 7.88 -0.38 5.14
CA ALA A 119 6.69 0.03 5.88
C ALA A 119 5.99 1.22 5.24
N ARG A 120 6.73 2.24 4.75
CA ARG A 120 6.16 3.39 4.02
C ARG A 120 5.49 2.98 2.72
N ARG A 121 6.10 2.11 1.93
CA ARG A 121 5.54 1.60 0.68
C ARG A 121 4.25 0.81 0.93
N ILE A 122 4.24 -0.04 1.95
CA ILE A 122 3.03 -0.80 2.34
C ILE A 122 1.92 0.16 2.80
N ALA A 123 2.24 1.17 3.61
CA ALA A 123 1.28 2.18 4.02
C ALA A 123 0.69 2.95 2.83
N GLY A 124 1.49 3.24 1.81
CA GLY A 124 1.03 3.82 0.54
C GLY A 124 0.04 2.92 -0.19
N LEU A 125 0.36 1.62 -0.30
CA LEU A 125 -0.54 0.61 -0.87
C LEU A 125 -1.87 0.50 -0.10
N VAL A 126 -1.83 0.50 1.23
CA VAL A 126 -3.03 0.48 2.10
C VAL A 126 -3.90 1.70 1.83
N ARG A 127 -3.32 2.90 1.79
CA ARG A 127 -4.03 4.14 1.46
C ARG A 127 -4.65 4.12 0.08
N TYR A 128 -3.95 3.58 -0.90
CA TYR A 128 -4.51 3.45 -2.23
C TYR A 128 -5.71 2.49 -2.24
N VAL A 129 -5.59 1.31 -1.62
CA VAL A 129 -6.70 0.35 -1.52
C VAL A 129 -7.89 0.96 -0.75
N GLU A 130 -7.66 1.74 0.29
CA GLU A 130 -8.72 2.48 0.99
C GLU A 130 -9.41 3.51 0.07
N SER A 131 -8.63 4.24 -0.72
CA SER A 131 -9.16 5.30 -1.60
C SER A 131 -10.08 4.79 -2.72
N ILE A 132 -9.97 3.51 -3.09
CA ILE A 132 -10.75 2.87 -4.16
C ILE A 132 -11.93 2.06 -3.64
N GLN A 133 -12.27 2.15 -2.35
CA GLN A 133 -13.41 1.43 -1.81
C GLN A 133 -14.71 1.90 -2.47
N ALA A 134 -15.57 0.92 -2.83
CA ALA A 134 -16.90 1.23 -3.34
C ALA A 134 -17.70 2.01 -2.27
N ALA A 135 -18.47 2.98 -2.69
CA ALA A 135 -19.42 3.65 -1.81
C ALA A 135 -20.44 2.64 -1.25
N PRO A 136 -20.86 2.79 0.02
CA PRO A 136 -21.86 1.92 0.64
C PRO A 136 -23.23 2.02 -0.03
#